data_506fe3325d287ea138678e022b1cde43
#
_entry.id   506fe3325d287ea138678e022b1cde43
#
_cell.length_a   1.000
_cell.length_b   1.000
_cell.length_c   1.000
_cell.angle_alpha   90.00
_cell.angle_beta   90.00
_cell.angle_gamma   90.00
#
_symmetry.space_group_name_H-M   'P 1'
#
loop_
_entity.id
_entity.type
_entity.pdbx_description
1 polymer ?
#
loop_
_entity_poly.entity_id
_entity_poly.type
_entity_poly.pdbx_seq_one_letter_code
_entity_poly.pdbx_strand_id
1 'polypeptide(L)'
;MTTLVKICGLSTSDTMEAALKQSADFVGLVFFARSPRNVTMRQATTLAAQAKGRAKVVTLVVDADDAMLDAIATDVQPDLIQAHGKETPERLAAIKKRTGIPVYKALRVATAEHVKQAPLFTTSPFILYDAMPPEGAALPGGNGLAFDWNILKGVKSPFMLAGGLTPENVAEAIAKTGAAMVDVSSGVESSPGVKDAKLVAKFIEAAKAAR
;
A
#
# COMPACT_ATOMS: atom_id res chain seq x y z
N MET A 1 -0.17 5.86 20.38
CA MET A 1 -0.56 6.43 19.06
C MET A 1 -1.38 5.39 18.33
N THR A 2 -2.45 5.77 17.65
CA THR A 2 -3.30 4.83 16.90
C THR A 2 -2.57 4.36 15.64
N THR A 3 -2.68 3.09 15.27
CA THR A 3 -2.12 2.55 14.03
C THR A 3 -2.83 3.17 12.82
N LEU A 4 -2.09 3.64 11.82
CA LEU A 4 -2.65 4.15 10.58
C LEU A 4 -2.97 3.00 9.62
N VAL A 5 -4.10 3.09 8.91
CA VAL A 5 -4.62 2.02 8.07
C VAL A 5 -4.73 2.46 6.62
N LYS A 6 -4.15 1.66 5.71
CA LYS A 6 -4.31 1.79 4.27
C LYS A 6 -5.18 0.66 3.71
N ILE A 7 -6.16 1.02 2.90
CA ILE A 7 -6.93 0.08 2.08
C ILE A 7 -6.49 0.24 0.62
N CYS A 8 -5.84 -0.80 0.09
CA CYS A 8 -5.19 -0.75 -1.22
C CYS A 8 -6.02 -1.47 -2.29
N GLY A 9 -6.04 -0.91 -3.51
CA GLY A 9 -6.72 -1.51 -4.66
C GLY A 9 -8.22 -1.26 -4.67
N LEU A 10 -8.63 -0.07 -4.27
CA LEU A 10 -10.00 0.42 -4.43
C LEU A 10 -10.24 0.81 -5.89
N SER A 11 -11.32 0.32 -6.50
CA SER A 11 -11.62 0.50 -7.91
C SER A 11 -13.04 1.00 -8.21
N THR A 12 -13.89 1.07 -7.18
CA THR A 12 -15.29 1.54 -7.30
C THR A 12 -15.61 2.60 -6.26
N SER A 13 -16.58 3.46 -6.55
CA SER A 13 -17.06 4.51 -5.64
C SER A 13 -17.61 3.93 -4.34
N ASP A 14 -18.33 2.80 -4.39
CA ASP A 14 -18.95 2.18 -3.23
C ASP A 14 -17.89 1.64 -2.26
N THR A 15 -16.85 0.98 -2.79
CA THR A 15 -15.76 0.45 -1.95
C THR A 15 -14.86 1.55 -1.42
N MET A 16 -14.66 2.63 -2.18
CA MET A 16 -14.02 3.85 -1.70
C MET A 16 -14.81 4.45 -0.53
N GLU A 17 -16.12 4.63 -0.68
CA GLU A 17 -16.97 5.17 0.38
C GLU A 17 -16.99 4.27 1.62
N ALA A 18 -16.97 2.95 1.46
CA ALA A 18 -16.87 2.02 2.58
C ALA A 18 -15.59 2.23 3.40
N ALA A 19 -14.44 2.39 2.73
CA ALA A 19 -13.17 2.67 3.39
C ALA A 19 -13.17 4.05 4.10
N LEU A 20 -13.69 5.07 3.44
CA LEU A 20 -13.74 6.43 3.97
C LEU A 20 -14.68 6.57 5.18
N LYS A 21 -15.83 5.88 5.19
CA LYS A 21 -16.77 5.84 6.33
C LYS A 21 -16.14 5.21 7.57
N GLN A 22 -15.25 4.26 7.38
CA GLN A 22 -14.51 3.61 8.47
C GLN A 22 -13.23 4.36 8.86
N SER A 23 -13.04 5.57 8.31
CA SER A 23 -11.88 6.42 8.60
C SER A 23 -10.54 5.73 8.27
N ALA A 24 -10.44 5.11 7.08
CA ALA A 24 -9.16 4.72 6.53
C ALA A 24 -8.26 5.95 6.41
N ASP A 25 -7.00 5.83 6.85
CA ASP A 25 -6.05 6.95 6.80
C ASP A 25 -5.47 7.13 5.40
N PHE A 26 -5.34 6.03 4.65
CA PHE A 26 -4.87 6.00 3.27
C PHE A 26 -5.78 5.13 2.40
N VAL A 27 -5.95 5.53 1.14
CA VAL A 27 -6.66 4.78 0.10
C VAL A 27 -5.74 4.59 -1.11
N GLY A 28 -5.63 3.35 -1.59
CA GLY A 28 -4.70 2.98 -2.65
C GLY A 28 -5.38 2.73 -3.99
N LEU A 29 -4.89 3.39 -5.05
CA LEU A 29 -5.29 3.23 -6.45
C LEU A 29 -4.16 2.56 -7.21
N VAL A 30 -4.41 1.46 -7.91
CA VAL A 30 -3.38 0.63 -8.54
C VAL A 30 -3.27 0.94 -10.03
N PHE A 31 -2.08 1.36 -10.47
CA PHE A 31 -1.70 1.51 -11.87
C PHE A 31 -0.72 0.40 -12.28
N PHE A 32 -1.27 -0.78 -12.51
CA PHE A 32 -0.54 -1.94 -13.01
C PHE A 32 -1.48 -2.83 -13.83
N ALA A 33 -1.36 -2.81 -15.14
CA ALA A 33 -2.32 -3.41 -16.07
C ALA A 33 -2.59 -4.92 -15.85
N ARG A 34 -1.62 -5.66 -15.27
CA ARG A 34 -1.79 -7.09 -14.94
C ARG A 34 -2.59 -7.32 -13.65
N SER A 35 -2.80 -6.28 -12.85
CA SER A 35 -3.53 -6.39 -11.59
C SER A 35 -5.04 -6.40 -11.83
N PRO A 36 -5.81 -7.30 -11.17
CA PRO A 36 -7.27 -7.23 -11.18
C PRO A 36 -7.80 -5.97 -10.48
N ARG A 37 -6.93 -5.22 -9.79
CA ARG A 37 -7.22 -3.97 -9.07
C ARG A 37 -6.83 -2.74 -9.87
N ASN A 38 -6.37 -2.93 -11.13
CA ASN A 38 -5.95 -1.82 -11.98
C ASN A 38 -7.11 -0.85 -12.25
N VAL A 39 -6.81 0.44 -12.16
CA VAL A 39 -7.78 1.50 -12.51
C VAL A 39 -7.31 2.26 -13.74
N THR A 40 -8.28 2.77 -14.51
CA THR A 40 -7.99 3.75 -15.55
C THR A 40 -7.72 5.13 -14.95
N MET A 41 -7.08 6.02 -15.70
CA MET A 41 -6.83 7.39 -15.25
C MET A 41 -8.13 8.08 -14.83
N ARG A 42 -9.18 7.97 -15.64
CA ARG A 42 -10.52 8.53 -15.36
C ARG A 42 -11.13 8.00 -14.05
N GLN A 43 -11.04 6.68 -13.80
CA GLN A 43 -11.49 6.10 -12.53
C GLN A 43 -10.69 6.65 -11.35
N ALA A 44 -9.36 6.67 -11.49
CA ALA A 44 -8.48 7.16 -10.43
C ALA A 44 -8.76 8.62 -10.06
N THR A 45 -8.93 9.50 -11.06
CA THR A 45 -9.28 10.91 -10.84
C THR A 45 -10.60 11.06 -10.08
N THR A 46 -11.63 10.29 -10.46
CA THR A 46 -12.94 10.30 -9.77
C THR A 46 -12.81 9.82 -8.33
N LEU A 47 -12.09 8.71 -8.09
CA LEU A 47 -11.91 8.13 -6.76
C LEU A 47 -11.02 9.03 -5.87
N ALA A 48 -10.00 9.66 -6.43
CA ALA A 48 -9.17 10.61 -5.71
C ALA A 48 -9.97 11.84 -5.26
N ALA A 49 -10.82 12.37 -6.15
CA ALA A 49 -11.72 13.49 -5.80
C ALA A 49 -12.69 13.12 -4.64
N GLN A 50 -13.23 11.88 -4.64
CA GLN A 50 -14.09 11.37 -3.56
C GLN A 50 -13.34 11.26 -2.21
N ALA A 51 -12.06 10.92 -2.23
CA ALA A 51 -11.23 10.76 -1.04
C ALA A 51 -10.69 12.09 -0.49
N LYS A 52 -10.72 13.16 -1.28
CA LYS A 52 -10.12 14.46 -0.93
C LYS A 52 -10.63 15.00 0.41
N GLY A 53 -9.68 15.30 1.31
CA GLY A 53 -9.98 15.82 2.65
C GLY A 53 -10.48 14.77 3.65
N ARG A 54 -10.62 13.50 3.24
CA ARG A 54 -11.11 12.40 4.08
C ARG A 54 -10.05 11.34 4.34
N ALA A 55 -9.19 11.06 3.35
CA ALA A 55 -8.05 10.14 3.45
C ALA A 55 -6.93 10.60 2.51
N LYS A 56 -5.70 10.14 2.77
CA LYS A 56 -4.57 10.33 1.87
C LYS A 56 -4.69 9.39 0.66
N VAL A 57 -4.61 9.95 -0.54
CA VAL A 57 -4.63 9.18 -1.78
C VAL A 57 -3.22 8.70 -2.12
N VAL A 58 -3.08 7.39 -2.33
CA VAL A 58 -1.83 6.74 -2.72
C VAL A 58 -2.02 6.10 -4.09
N THR A 59 -1.17 6.43 -5.06
CA THR A 59 -1.10 5.68 -6.32
C THR A 59 0.02 4.65 -6.26
N LEU A 60 -0.32 3.39 -6.48
CA LEU A 60 0.64 2.29 -6.56
C LEU A 60 1.04 2.08 -8.01
N VAL A 61 2.35 2.10 -8.27
CA VAL A 61 2.94 1.86 -9.58
C VAL A 61 3.96 0.71 -9.50
N VAL A 62 4.17 0.03 -10.64
CA VAL A 62 5.16 -1.04 -10.78
C VAL A 62 6.01 -0.71 -12.01
N ASP A 63 7.25 -0.27 -11.78
CA ASP A 63 8.22 0.09 -12.83
C ASP A 63 7.64 1.05 -13.88
N ALA A 64 6.83 2.03 -13.43
CA ALA A 64 6.16 2.97 -14.30
C ALA A 64 7.15 3.86 -15.07
N ASP A 65 6.84 4.14 -16.33
CA ASP A 65 7.58 5.11 -17.14
C ASP A 65 7.24 6.57 -16.75
N ASP A 66 7.98 7.48 -17.30
CA ASP A 66 7.85 8.90 -17.00
C ASP A 66 6.51 9.49 -17.47
N ALA A 67 5.98 9.01 -18.61
CA ALA A 67 4.70 9.47 -19.14
C ALA A 67 3.53 9.12 -18.21
N MET A 68 3.52 7.89 -17.70
CA MET A 68 2.52 7.46 -16.71
C MET A 68 2.63 8.27 -15.42
N LEU A 69 3.84 8.54 -14.94
CA LEU A 69 4.06 9.34 -13.72
C LEU A 69 3.60 10.79 -13.89
N ASP A 70 3.85 11.41 -15.05
CA ASP A 70 3.36 12.76 -15.36
C ASP A 70 1.84 12.82 -15.40
N ALA A 71 1.19 11.84 -16.05
CA ALA A 71 -0.25 11.76 -16.10
C ALA A 71 -0.85 11.58 -14.69
N ILE A 72 -0.28 10.70 -13.86
CA ILE A 72 -0.69 10.53 -12.46
C ILE A 72 -0.56 11.85 -11.67
N ALA A 73 0.57 12.53 -11.81
CA ALA A 73 0.82 13.79 -11.11
C ALA A 73 -0.13 14.90 -11.53
N THR A 74 -0.48 14.96 -12.81
CA THR A 74 -1.35 16.02 -13.39
C THR A 74 -2.82 15.75 -13.13
N ASP A 75 -3.29 14.52 -13.40
CA ASP A 75 -4.71 14.19 -13.46
C ASP A 75 -5.28 13.66 -12.13
N VAL A 76 -4.47 12.84 -11.40
CA VAL A 76 -4.91 12.22 -10.13
C VAL A 76 -4.50 13.07 -8.93
N GLN A 77 -3.32 13.69 -8.98
CA GLN A 77 -2.76 14.50 -7.91
C GLN A 77 -2.75 13.78 -6.53
N PRO A 78 -2.15 12.59 -6.42
CA PRO A 78 -2.15 11.83 -5.18
C PRO A 78 -1.27 12.50 -4.11
N ASP A 79 -1.53 12.19 -2.84
CA ASP A 79 -0.67 12.61 -1.72
C ASP A 79 0.68 11.87 -1.70
N LEU A 80 0.71 10.60 -2.17
CA LEU A 80 1.90 9.76 -2.21
C LEU A 80 1.90 8.84 -3.43
N ILE A 81 3.10 8.48 -3.89
CA ILE A 81 3.32 7.41 -4.85
C ILE A 81 3.97 6.22 -4.14
N GLN A 82 3.41 5.03 -4.30
CA GLN A 82 3.98 3.76 -3.84
C GLN A 82 4.71 3.07 -4.99
N ALA A 83 6.04 2.98 -4.91
CA ALA A 83 6.87 2.25 -5.86
C ALA A 83 6.95 0.77 -5.45
N HIS A 84 6.27 -0.11 -6.19
CA HIS A 84 6.09 -1.54 -5.84
C HIS A 84 6.78 -2.49 -6.83
N GLY A 85 7.59 -1.97 -7.71
CA GLY A 85 8.39 -2.70 -8.70
C GLY A 85 9.83 -2.93 -8.27
N LYS A 86 10.74 -2.81 -9.23
CA LYS A 86 12.20 -2.92 -9.06
C LYS A 86 12.88 -1.54 -9.01
N GLU A 87 12.13 -0.50 -8.74
CA GLU A 87 12.64 0.88 -8.71
C GLU A 87 13.81 0.98 -7.74
N THR A 88 14.95 1.50 -8.22
CA THR A 88 16.16 1.75 -7.44
C THR A 88 16.01 3.02 -6.57
N PRO A 89 16.90 3.25 -5.59
CA PRO A 89 16.94 4.51 -4.84
C PRO A 89 17.01 5.75 -5.72
N GLU A 90 17.84 5.69 -6.80
CA GLU A 90 17.99 6.77 -7.78
C GLU A 90 16.69 7.01 -8.56
N ARG A 91 15.98 5.92 -8.92
CA ARG A 91 14.68 6.04 -9.58
C ARG A 91 13.65 6.69 -8.67
N LEU A 92 13.61 6.34 -7.38
CA LEU A 92 12.73 7.02 -6.42
C LEU A 92 13.03 8.54 -6.34
N ALA A 93 14.30 8.90 -6.26
CA ALA A 93 14.70 10.30 -6.24
C ALA A 93 14.28 11.03 -7.53
N ALA A 94 14.45 10.39 -8.70
CA ALA A 94 14.04 10.93 -10.00
C ALA A 94 12.51 11.11 -10.07
N ILE A 95 11.71 10.13 -9.61
CA ILE A 95 10.25 10.24 -9.56
C ILE A 95 9.82 11.41 -8.68
N LYS A 96 10.35 11.52 -7.46
CA LYS A 96 10.04 12.63 -6.55
C LYS A 96 10.41 13.99 -7.16
N LYS A 97 11.60 14.09 -7.78
CA LYS A 97 12.03 15.33 -8.44
C LYS A 97 11.13 15.72 -9.60
N ARG A 98 10.68 14.73 -10.41
CA ARG A 98 9.83 14.92 -11.57
C ARG A 98 8.41 15.33 -11.21
N THR A 99 7.80 14.61 -10.29
CA THR A 99 6.37 14.78 -9.95
C THR A 99 6.11 15.79 -8.84
N GLY A 100 7.12 16.11 -8.01
CA GLY A 100 6.94 16.86 -6.76
C GLY A 100 6.23 16.08 -5.65
N ILE A 101 5.78 14.85 -5.91
CA ILE A 101 5.00 14.03 -4.97
C ILE A 101 5.94 13.15 -4.15
N PRO A 102 5.74 13.04 -2.81
CA PRO A 102 6.51 12.09 -2.00
C PRO A 102 6.32 10.65 -2.48
N VAL A 103 7.45 9.92 -2.59
CA VAL A 103 7.48 8.52 -3.05
C VAL A 103 7.99 7.63 -1.95
N TYR A 104 7.33 6.50 -1.70
CA TYR A 104 7.85 5.49 -0.80
C TYR A 104 8.04 4.14 -1.48
N LYS A 105 9.03 3.38 -0.99
CA LYS A 105 9.37 2.06 -1.52
C LYS A 105 8.59 0.96 -0.82
N ALA A 106 8.02 0.05 -1.58
CA ALA A 106 7.60 -1.25 -1.12
C ALA A 106 8.74 -2.25 -1.33
N LEU A 107 9.23 -2.84 -0.23
CA LEU A 107 10.23 -3.91 -0.24
C LEU A 107 9.55 -5.26 -0.01
N ARG A 108 9.82 -6.19 -0.90
CA ARG A 108 9.38 -7.59 -0.76
C ARG A 108 10.35 -8.31 0.16
N VAL A 109 9.82 -8.90 1.21
CA VAL A 109 10.63 -9.51 2.26
C VAL A 109 10.26 -10.96 2.50
N ALA A 110 11.28 -11.81 2.57
CA ALA A 110 11.22 -13.20 2.99
C ALA A 110 12.25 -13.50 4.10
N THR A 111 13.31 -12.70 4.18
CA THR A 111 14.40 -12.86 5.14
C THR A 111 14.84 -11.52 5.70
N ALA A 112 15.57 -11.52 6.81
CA ALA A 112 16.16 -10.32 7.41
C ALA A 112 17.12 -9.56 6.46
N GLU A 113 17.75 -10.26 5.50
CA GLU A 113 18.64 -9.62 4.52
C GLU A 113 17.86 -8.66 3.61
N HIS A 114 16.60 -8.98 3.26
CA HIS A 114 15.77 -8.06 2.48
C HIS A 114 15.47 -6.77 3.25
N VAL A 115 15.28 -6.87 4.57
CA VAL A 115 15.03 -5.71 5.44
C VAL A 115 16.23 -4.77 5.50
N LYS A 116 17.46 -5.30 5.44
CA LYS A 116 18.70 -4.51 5.42
C LYS A 116 18.85 -3.59 4.19
N GLN A 117 18.03 -3.74 3.17
CA GLN A 117 18.00 -2.83 2.02
C GLN A 117 17.30 -1.50 2.31
N ALA A 118 16.47 -1.42 3.34
CA ALA A 118 15.68 -0.24 3.66
C ALA A 118 16.49 1.07 3.76
N PRO A 119 17.68 1.11 4.41
CA PRO A 119 18.48 2.32 4.49
C PRO A 119 18.99 2.88 3.17
N LEU A 120 18.96 2.10 2.09
CA LEU A 120 19.35 2.57 0.76
C LEU A 120 18.32 3.57 0.18
N PHE A 121 17.07 3.49 0.60
CA PHE A 121 15.97 4.30 0.09
C PHE A 121 15.76 5.58 0.90
N THR A 122 16.77 6.42 1.01
CA THR A 122 16.77 7.65 1.83
C THR A 122 15.72 8.68 1.43
N THR A 123 15.27 8.66 0.18
CA THR A 123 14.20 9.53 -0.33
C THR A 123 12.82 9.09 0.15
N SER A 124 12.66 7.83 0.54
CA SER A 124 11.41 7.26 1.02
C SER A 124 11.12 7.74 2.45
N PRO A 125 9.94 8.36 2.71
CA PRO A 125 9.61 8.83 4.06
C PRO A 125 9.41 7.68 5.06
N PHE A 126 9.08 6.50 4.58
CA PHE A 126 9.01 5.22 5.29
C PHE A 126 9.11 4.08 4.27
N ILE A 127 9.32 2.87 4.74
CA ILE A 127 9.30 1.66 3.90
C ILE A 127 8.00 0.89 4.14
N LEU A 128 7.41 0.36 3.07
CA LEU A 128 6.40 -0.67 3.16
C LEU A 128 7.09 -2.04 3.02
N TYR A 129 6.89 -2.91 4.00
CA TYR A 129 7.34 -4.30 3.94
C TYR A 129 6.17 -5.19 3.52
N ASP A 130 6.29 -5.84 2.37
CA ASP A 130 5.30 -6.78 1.82
C ASP A 130 5.88 -8.20 1.74
N ALA A 131 5.03 -9.20 1.82
CA ALA A 131 5.46 -10.59 1.67
C ALA A 131 6.10 -10.81 0.28
N MET A 132 7.20 -11.56 0.25
CA MET A 132 7.78 -12.03 -1.01
C MET A 132 6.76 -12.91 -1.73
N PRO A 133 6.40 -12.61 -2.99
CA PRO A 133 5.52 -13.48 -3.76
C PRO A 133 6.20 -14.83 -4.00
N PRO A 134 5.43 -15.92 -4.14
CA PRO A 134 5.98 -17.21 -4.56
C PRO A 134 6.72 -17.10 -5.89
N GLU A 135 7.67 -17.99 -6.12
CA GLU A 135 8.34 -18.08 -7.41
C GLU A 135 7.31 -18.33 -8.53
N GLY A 136 7.41 -17.58 -9.63
CA GLY A 136 6.45 -17.64 -10.73
C GLY A 136 5.14 -16.89 -10.51
N ALA A 137 4.95 -16.18 -9.40
CA ALA A 137 3.74 -15.40 -9.17
C ALA A 137 3.57 -14.30 -10.22
N ALA A 138 2.35 -14.19 -10.78
CA ALA A 138 2.01 -13.20 -11.80
C ALA A 138 2.00 -11.75 -11.27
N LEU A 139 1.77 -11.57 -9.97
CA LEU A 139 1.65 -10.26 -9.31
C LEU A 139 2.78 -10.04 -8.30
N PRO A 140 3.32 -8.80 -8.22
CA PRO A 140 4.36 -8.45 -7.28
C PRO A 140 3.91 -8.37 -5.81
N GLY A 141 2.59 -8.36 -5.54
CA GLY A 141 1.99 -8.31 -4.21
C GLY A 141 0.50 -8.64 -4.27
N GLY A 142 -0.17 -8.65 -3.10
CA GLY A 142 -1.59 -8.99 -3.00
C GLY A 142 -1.89 -10.48 -3.21
N ASN A 143 -0.92 -11.35 -2.95
CA ASN A 143 -1.03 -12.82 -3.09
C ASN A 143 -1.65 -13.51 -1.85
N GLY A 144 -2.02 -12.75 -0.81
CA GLY A 144 -2.64 -13.28 0.41
C GLY A 144 -1.70 -14.07 1.33
N LEU A 145 -0.41 -14.06 1.07
CA LEU A 145 0.59 -14.75 1.88
C LEU A 145 1.20 -13.82 2.92
N ALA A 146 1.31 -14.30 4.15
CA ALA A 146 2.07 -13.65 5.21
C ALA A 146 3.53 -14.21 5.23
N PHE A 147 4.45 -13.40 5.74
CA PHE A 147 5.83 -13.82 6.02
C PHE A 147 6.06 -13.88 7.52
N ASP A 148 7.20 -14.41 7.95
CA ASP A 148 7.58 -14.40 9.38
C ASP A 148 7.86 -12.96 9.84
N TRP A 149 6.94 -12.37 10.57
CA TRP A 149 7.03 -11.00 11.09
C TRP A 149 8.22 -10.79 12.05
N ASN A 150 8.81 -11.88 12.61
CA ASN A 150 9.99 -11.76 13.46
C ASN A 150 11.20 -11.13 12.75
N ILE A 151 11.26 -11.21 11.42
CA ILE A 151 12.34 -10.58 10.64
C ILE A 151 12.33 -9.04 10.74
N LEU A 152 11.21 -8.44 11.16
CA LEU A 152 11.09 -7.00 11.38
C LEU A 152 11.46 -6.56 12.79
N LYS A 153 11.77 -7.51 13.69
CA LYS A 153 12.25 -7.16 15.05
C LYS A 153 13.51 -6.31 14.97
N GLY A 154 13.48 -5.17 15.65
CA GLY A 154 14.60 -4.23 15.67
C GLY A 154 14.58 -3.15 14.60
N VAL A 155 13.61 -3.13 13.71
CA VAL A 155 13.36 -1.99 12.82
C VAL A 155 12.88 -0.83 13.67
N LYS A 156 13.68 0.24 13.76
CA LYS A 156 13.39 1.40 14.62
C LYS A 156 12.64 2.51 13.91
N SER A 157 12.83 2.63 12.59
CA SER A 157 12.14 3.65 11.79
C SER A 157 10.68 3.28 11.61
N PRO A 158 9.75 4.25 11.57
CA PRO A 158 8.37 3.98 11.23
C PRO A 158 8.26 3.26 9.88
N PHE A 159 7.43 2.23 9.81
CA PHE A 159 7.20 1.47 8.58
C PHE A 159 5.72 1.10 8.43
N MET A 160 5.34 0.73 7.21
CA MET A 160 4.05 0.16 6.88
C MET A 160 4.20 -1.35 6.68
N LEU A 161 3.37 -2.13 7.38
CA LEU A 161 3.34 -3.58 7.24
C LEU A 161 2.26 -3.99 6.24
N ALA A 162 2.62 -4.84 5.29
CA ALA A 162 1.73 -5.44 4.32
C ALA A 162 1.99 -6.96 4.22
N GLY A 163 1.31 -7.63 3.29
CA GLY A 163 1.49 -9.05 3.00
C GLY A 163 0.65 -9.96 3.89
N GLY A 164 -0.41 -10.54 3.31
CA GLY A 164 -1.28 -11.53 3.95
C GLY A 164 -2.04 -11.05 5.18
N LEU A 165 -2.17 -9.73 5.38
CA LEU A 165 -2.96 -9.19 6.48
C LEU A 165 -4.46 -9.40 6.21
N THR A 166 -5.18 -9.75 7.29
CA THR A 166 -6.64 -9.95 7.32
C THR A 166 -7.21 -9.33 8.59
N PRO A 167 -8.54 -9.17 8.70
CA PRO A 167 -9.17 -8.74 9.95
C PRO A 167 -8.80 -9.60 11.17
N GLU A 168 -8.54 -10.90 10.95
CA GLU A 168 -8.27 -11.87 12.00
C GLU A 168 -6.85 -11.82 12.53
N ASN A 169 -5.86 -11.39 11.69
CA ASN A 169 -4.44 -11.44 12.07
C ASN A 169 -3.78 -10.07 12.26
N VAL A 170 -4.42 -8.98 11.84
CA VAL A 170 -3.80 -7.64 11.84
C VAL A 170 -3.43 -7.16 13.23
N ALA A 171 -4.25 -7.44 14.25
CA ALA A 171 -3.96 -7.05 15.62
C ALA A 171 -2.71 -7.75 16.16
N GLU A 172 -2.57 -9.05 15.90
CA GLU A 172 -1.38 -9.83 16.24
C GLU A 172 -0.13 -9.32 15.49
N ALA A 173 -0.28 -9.02 14.19
CA ALA A 173 0.79 -8.49 13.37
C ALA A 173 1.33 -7.16 13.93
N ILE A 174 0.43 -6.24 14.32
CA ILE A 174 0.79 -4.96 14.94
C ILE A 174 1.50 -5.18 16.28
N ALA A 175 0.97 -6.05 17.15
CA ALA A 175 1.54 -6.34 18.45
C ALA A 175 2.96 -6.94 18.34
N LYS A 176 3.19 -7.84 17.36
CA LYS A 176 4.48 -8.49 17.13
C LYS A 176 5.53 -7.57 16.53
N THR A 177 5.13 -6.67 15.64
CA THR A 177 6.08 -5.87 14.83
C THR A 177 6.23 -4.44 15.33
N GLY A 178 5.24 -3.90 16.03
CA GLY A 178 5.18 -2.49 16.38
C GLY A 178 4.93 -1.59 15.17
N ALA A 179 4.40 -2.13 14.05
CA ALA A 179 4.14 -1.38 12.83
C ALA A 179 3.31 -0.12 13.11
N ALA A 180 3.79 1.03 12.65
CA ALA A 180 3.08 2.30 12.79
C ALA A 180 1.89 2.40 11.82
N MET A 181 1.97 1.68 10.71
CA MET A 181 1.00 1.67 9.63
C MET A 181 0.79 0.25 9.14
N VAL A 182 -0.42 -0.08 8.69
CA VAL A 182 -0.75 -1.36 8.05
C VAL A 182 -1.43 -1.14 6.70
N ASP A 183 -1.15 -2.01 5.74
CA ASP A 183 -1.72 -1.99 4.39
C ASP A 183 -2.36 -3.32 4.06
N VAL A 184 -3.61 -3.29 3.61
CA VAL A 184 -4.32 -4.50 3.19
C VAL A 184 -4.89 -4.33 1.78
N SER A 185 -4.82 -5.43 1.02
CA SER A 185 -5.47 -5.51 -0.28
C SER A 185 -6.35 -6.75 -0.38
N SER A 186 -5.80 -7.93 -0.67
CA SER A 186 -6.56 -9.17 -0.87
C SER A 186 -7.29 -9.65 0.39
N GLY A 187 -6.77 -9.38 1.58
CA GLY A 187 -7.37 -9.81 2.85
C GLY A 187 -8.73 -9.18 3.19
N VAL A 188 -9.18 -8.21 2.39
CA VAL A 188 -10.51 -7.58 2.52
C VAL A 188 -11.30 -7.66 1.20
N GLU A 189 -11.07 -8.74 0.43
CA GLU A 189 -11.76 -9.02 -0.84
C GLU A 189 -12.64 -10.26 -0.73
N SER A 190 -13.79 -10.23 -1.41
CA SER A 190 -14.67 -11.39 -1.60
C SER A 190 -14.21 -12.26 -2.78
N SER A 191 -13.56 -11.64 -3.77
CA SER A 191 -12.89 -12.28 -4.89
C SER A 191 -11.79 -11.34 -5.42
N PRO A 192 -10.80 -11.81 -6.20
CA PRO A 192 -9.70 -10.99 -6.69
C PRO A 192 -10.16 -9.67 -7.32
N GLY A 193 -9.77 -8.54 -6.72
CA GLY A 193 -10.13 -7.19 -7.16
C GLY A 193 -11.48 -6.66 -6.65
N VAL A 194 -12.27 -7.46 -5.95
CA VAL A 194 -13.60 -7.08 -5.42
C VAL A 194 -13.55 -6.92 -3.91
N LYS A 195 -13.50 -5.69 -3.42
CA LYS A 195 -13.49 -5.39 -1.97
C LYS A 195 -14.84 -5.71 -1.34
N ASP A 196 -14.79 -6.31 -0.15
CA ASP A 196 -15.95 -6.51 0.72
C ASP A 196 -16.00 -5.41 1.79
N ALA A 197 -17.07 -4.62 1.80
CA ALA A 197 -17.23 -3.50 2.71
C ALA A 197 -17.23 -3.92 4.21
N LYS A 198 -17.74 -5.14 4.52
CA LYS A 198 -17.75 -5.66 5.88
C LYS A 198 -16.34 -6.08 6.33
N LEU A 199 -15.56 -6.72 5.44
CA LEU A 199 -14.16 -7.05 5.71
C LEU A 199 -13.30 -5.81 5.86
N VAL A 200 -13.52 -4.78 5.02
CA VAL A 200 -12.85 -3.47 5.17
C VAL A 200 -13.12 -2.87 6.55
N ALA A 201 -14.40 -2.83 6.97
CA ALA A 201 -14.78 -2.31 8.28
C ALA A 201 -14.10 -3.08 9.42
N LYS A 202 -14.19 -4.42 9.41
CA LYS A 202 -13.57 -5.28 10.42
C LYS A 202 -12.06 -5.12 10.50
N PHE A 203 -11.39 -4.98 9.34
CA PHE A 203 -9.94 -4.78 9.31
C PHE A 203 -9.53 -3.47 9.96
N ILE A 204 -10.22 -2.37 9.62
CA ILE A 204 -9.92 -1.04 10.17
C ILE A 204 -10.17 -1.04 11.69
N GLU A 205 -11.30 -1.61 12.13
CA GLU A 205 -11.62 -1.74 13.55
C GLU A 205 -10.56 -2.53 14.31
N ALA A 206 -10.20 -3.74 13.83
CA ALA A 206 -9.18 -4.59 14.45
C ALA A 206 -7.80 -3.90 14.50
N ALA A 207 -7.38 -3.21 13.42
CA ALA A 207 -6.11 -2.51 13.38
C ALA A 207 -6.06 -1.31 14.33
N LYS A 208 -7.14 -0.55 14.44
CA LYS A 208 -7.21 0.64 15.32
C LYS A 208 -7.36 0.27 16.79
N ALA A 209 -7.94 -0.89 17.10
CA ALA A 209 -8.07 -1.41 18.46
C ALA A 209 -6.79 -2.08 18.99
N ALA A 210 -5.80 -2.39 18.15
CA ALA A 210 -4.61 -3.17 18.49
C ALA A 210 -3.56 -2.43 19.36
N ARG A 211 -3.79 -1.17 19.74
CA ARG A 211 -2.91 -0.34 20.59
C ARG A 211 -3.69 0.35 21.69
#